data_e4e579698f2cdefcc1a2ab7267b14ed1
#
_entry.id   e4e579698f2cdefcc1a2ab7267b14ed1
#
_cell.length_a   1.000
_cell.length_b   1.000
_cell.length_c   1.000
_cell.angle_alpha   90.00
_cell.angle_beta   90.00
_cell.angle_gamma   90.00
#
_symmetry.space_group_name_H-M   'P 1'
#
loop_
_entity.id
_entity.type
_entity.pdbx_description
1 polymer ?
#
loop_
_entity_poly.entity_id
_entity_poly.type
_entity_poly.pdbx_seq_one_letter_code
_entity_poly.pdbx_strand_id
1 'polypeptide(L)'
;AQCLVGSEMCIRDRDYTERATCPIFGDGAAAFMVEPTTEDLGIMDAILRTDGKGLPFLHMKAGGSVCPPSYFTVDNKMHYIHQEGRTVFKYAVSNMSDVSAAIAEKNGLTKDNIDWIVPHQANMRIIEAVAHRMEVPMEKVLVDIQHYGNTSAGTLPLCIWDFEEKLKKGDNIIFTAFGAGFTWGAVYVKWGYDGKKE
;
A
#
# COMPACT_ATOMS: atom_id res chain seq x y z
N ALA A 1 3.66 -16.45 -18.11
CA ALA A 1 3.92 -15.74 -16.83
C ALA A 1 4.01 -14.24 -17.07
N GLN A 2 3.50 -13.45 -16.15
CA GLN A 2 3.60 -12.00 -16.19
C GLN A 2 4.33 -11.53 -14.92
N CYS A 3 5.25 -10.59 -15.09
CA CYS A 3 5.97 -9.99 -13.97
C CYS A 3 5.36 -8.62 -13.64
N LEU A 4 4.92 -8.44 -12.41
CA LEU A 4 4.49 -7.16 -11.86
C LEU A 4 5.63 -6.57 -11.03
N VAL A 5 6.09 -5.38 -11.40
CA VAL A 5 7.19 -4.70 -10.74
C VAL A 5 6.68 -3.43 -10.09
N GLY A 6 6.94 -3.27 -8.80
CA GLY A 6 6.77 -2.02 -8.07
C GLY A 6 8.13 -1.52 -7.61
N SER A 7 8.43 -0.27 -7.89
CA SER A 7 9.65 0.37 -7.41
C SER A 7 9.37 1.81 -7.00
N GLU A 8 10.01 2.23 -5.92
CA GLU A 8 9.95 3.61 -5.43
C GLU A 8 11.35 4.08 -5.07
N MET A 9 11.68 5.29 -5.47
CA MET A 9 12.96 5.94 -5.20
C MET A 9 12.70 7.30 -4.56
N CYS A 10 12.01 7.29 -3.43
CA CYS A 10 11.58 8.48 -2.70
C CYS A 10 12.72 9.37 -2.21
N ILE A 11 13.93 8.85 -2.17
CA ILE A 11 15.13 9.65 -1.81
C ILE A 11 15.31 10.87 -2.73
N ARG A 12 14.86 10.80 -3.99
CA ARG A 12 14.95 11.89 -4.96
C ARG A 12 13.75 12.84 -4.93
N ASP A 13 12.61 12.34 -4.48
CA ASP A 13 11.32 13.02 -4.60
C ASP A 13 10.90 13.77 -3.33
N ARG A 14 11.77 13.83 -2.32
CA ARG A 14 11.52 14.52 -1.06
C ARG A 14 12.46 15.71 -0.82
N ASP A 15 11.90 16.76 -0.24
CA ASP A 15 12.68 17.87 0.26
C ASP A 15 13.23 17.55 1.65
N TYR A 16 14.55 17.34 1.76
CA TYR A 16 15.22 17.05 3.02
C TYR A 16 15.17 18.20 4.03
N THR A 17 14.73 19.39 3.62
CA THR A 17 14.50 20.53 4.52
C THR A 17 13.09 20.54 5.11
N GLU A 18 12.17 19.74 4.56
CA GLU A 18 10.80 19.61 5.05
C GLU A 18 10.66 18.44 6.03
N ARG A 19 10.47 18.75 7.31
CA ARG A 19 10.40 17.73 8.36
C ARG A 19 9.12 16.89 8.36
N ALA A 20 8.07 17.35 7.69
CA ALA A 20 6.79 16.66 7.67
C ALA A 20 6.79 15.43 6.77
N THR A 21 7.55 15.44 5.68
CA THR A 21 7.60 14.37 4.67
C THR A 21 8.92 13.64 4.63
N CYS A 22 10.04 14.33 4.88
CA CYS A 22 11.39 13.77 4.76
C CYS A 22 11.61 12.44 5.54
N PRO A 23 11.13 12.25 6.79
CA PRO A 23 11.38 11.03 7.54
C PRO A 23 10.42 9.88 7.21
N ILE A 24 9.39 10.11 6.38
CA ILE A 24 8.33 9.12 6.16
C ILE A 24 8.71 8.13 5.06
N PHE A 25 9.22 8.63 3.94
CA PHE A 25 9.40 7.84 2.73
C PHE A 25 10.74 7.12 2.70
N GLY A 26 10.72 5.87 2.26
CA GLY A 26 11.88 5.02 2.01
C GLY A 26 11.95 4.57 0.56
N ASP A 27 13.10 4.03 0.17
CA ASP A 27 13.31 3.43 -1.15
C ASP A 27 13.06 1.92 -1.07
N GLY A 28 12.44 1.37 -2.10
CA GLY A 28 12.19 -0.06 -2.20
C GLY A 28 11.76 -0.48 -3.59
N ALA A 29 12.09 -1.70 -3.95
CA ALA A 29 11.65 -2.31 -5.20
C ALA A 29 11.33 -3.78 -4.98
N ALA A 30 10.30 -4.28 -5.66
CA ALA A 30 9.96 -5.68 -5.65
C ALA A 30 9.25 -6.08 -6.95
N ALA A 31 9.19 -7.37 -7.22
CA ALA A 31 8.51 -7.93 -8.37
C ALA A 31 7.74 -9.19 -7.97
N PHE A 32 6.55 -9.38 -8.54
CA PHE A 32 5.79 -10.61 -8.45
C PHE A 32 5.75 -11.32 -9.79
N MET A 33 5.96 -12.63 -9.77
CA MET A 33 5.62 -13.49 -10.90
C MET A 33 4.17 -13.93 -10.78
N VAL A 34 3.37 -13.65 -11.81
CA VAL A 34 1.95 -14.04 -11.84
C VAL A 34 1.75 -15.06 -12.95
N GLU A 35 1.20 -16.20 -12.61
CA GLU A 35 0.95 -17.32 -13.50
C GLU A 35 -0.53 -17.75 -13.45
N PRO A 36 -1.08 -18.26 -14.57
CA PRO A 36 -2.43 -18.84 -14.54
C PRO A 36 -2.44 -20.12 -13.72
N THR A 37 -3.52 -20.34 -12.99
CA THR A 37 -3.76 -21.58 -12.23
C THR A 37 -5.14 -22.14 -12.52
N THR A 38 -5.30 -23.45 -12.40
CA THR A 38 -6.58 -24.15 -12.41
C THR A 38 -7.08 -24.48 -10.99
N GLU A 39 -6.28 -24.19 -9.98
CA GLU A 39 -6.65 -24.35 -8.58
C GLU A 39 -7.50 -23.14 -8.12
N ASP A 40 -8.29 -23.31 -7.07
CA ASP A 40 -9.03 -22.23 -6.39
C ASP A 40 -8.08 -21.43 -5.49
N LEU A 41 -7.08 -20.77 -6.13
CA LEU A 41 -5.99 -20.01 -5.47
C LEU A 41 -5.67 -18.76 -6.30
N GLY A 42 -4.91 -17.85 -5.71
CA GLY A 42 -4.45 -16.64 -6.37
C GLY A 42 -5.34 -15.44 -6.10
N ILE A 43 -5.43 -14.51 -7.04
CA ILE A 43 -6.25 -13.28 -6.91
C ILE A 43 -7.72 -13.66 -7.09
N MET A 44 -8.48 -13.63 -5.99
CA MET A 44 -9.89 -14.03 -5.97
C MET A 44 -10.81 -12.87 -6.31
N ASP A 45 -10.53 -11.68 -5.78
CA ASP A 45 -11.37 -10.49 -6.00
C ASP A 45 -10.58 -9.20 -5.73
N ALA A 46 -11.06 -8.08 -6.28
CA ALA A 46 -10.48 -6.76 -6.07
C ALA A 46 -11.57 -5.68 -6.02
N ILE A 47 -11.38 -4.70 -5.15
CA ILE A 47 -12.17 -3.46 -5.11
C ILE A 47 -11.20 -2.30 -5.23
N LEU A 48 -11.32 -1.54 -6.32
CA LEU A 48 -10.51 -0.35 -6.59
C LEU A 48 -11.40 0.89 -6.63
N ARG A 49 -10.93 2.00 -6.07
CA ARG A 49 -11.63 3.27 -5.96
C ARG A 49 -10.71 4.43 -6.27
N THR A 50 -11.29 5.51 -6.75
CA THR A 50 -10.59 6.77 -7.06
C THR A 50 -11.47 7.96 -6.74
N ASP A 51 -10.89 9.00 -6.14
CA ASP A 51 -11.51 10.31 -5.98
C ASP A 51 -10.51 11.43 -6.32
N GLY A 52 -10.68 12.07 -7.47
CA GLY A 52 -9.81 13.15 -7.95
C GLY A 52 -9.81 14.41 -7.07
N LYS A 53 -10.76 14.54 -6.14
CA LYS A 53 -10.76 15.64 -5.15
C LYS A 53 -9.57 15.58 -4.20
N GLY A 54 -8.90 14.42 -4.12
CA GLY A 54 -7.69 14.22 -3.33
C GLY A 54 -6.42 14.84 -3.91
N LEU A 55 -6.42 15.17 -5.19
CA LEU A 55 -5.24 15.68 -5.91
C LEU A 55 -4.49 16.82 -5.18
N PRO A 56 -5.15 17.86 -4.61
CA PRO A 56 -4.41 18.94 -3.95
C PRO A 56 -3.64 18.54 -2.70
N PHE A 57 -3.98 17.39 -2.08
CA PHE A 57 -3.47 16.99 -0.77
C PHE A 57 -2.28 16.03 -0.83
N LEU A 58 -2.09 15.34 -1.96
CA LEU A 58 -0.95 14.43 -2.15
C LEU A 58 -0.59 14.37 -3.63
N HIS A 59 0.46 15.08 -4.04
CA HIS A 59 0.89 15.18 -5.42
C HIS A 59 2.30 15.75 -5.56
N MET A 60 2.86 15.66 -6.76
CA MET A 60 4.03 16.41 -7.20
C MET A 60 3.54 17.57 -8.09
N LYS A 61 3.93 18.80 -7.77
CA LYS A 61 3.38 20.01 -8.41
C LYS A 61 3.88 20.25 -9.84
N ALA A 62 5.10 19.81 -10.13
CA ALA A 62 5.74 20.01 -11.43
C ALA A 62 6.48 18.72 -11.87
N GLY A 63 6.87 18.70 -13.14
CA GLY A 63 7.58 17.56 -13.75
C GLY A 63 6.76 16.81 -14.79
N GLY A 64 5.45 17.10 -14.89
CA GLY A 64 4.56 16.53 -15.89
C GLY A 64 4.21 17.53 -17.00
N SER A 65 3.36 17.12 -17.94
CA SER A 65 2.96 17.93 -19.11
C SER A 65 2.18 19.21 -18.75
N VAL A 66 1.47 19.21 -17.62
CA VAL A 66 0.70 20.39 -17.16
C VAL A 66 1.63 21.48 -16.62
N CYS A 67 2.71 21.10 -15.96
CA CYS A 67 3.71 22.01 -15.42
C CYS A 67 5.12 21.42 -15.69
N PRO A 68 5.68 21.61 -16.89
CA PRO A 68 6.98 21.09 -17.26
C PRO A 68 8.12 21.63 -16.39
N PRO A 69 9.26 20.93 -16.30
CA PRO A 69 10.44 21.40 -15.60
C PRO A 69 10.94 22.75 -16.18
N SER A 70 11.30 23.67 -15.29
CA SER A 70 11.90 24.96 -15.62
C SER A 70 12.75 25.45 -14.44
N TYR A 71 13.58 26.46 -14.66
CA TYR A 71 14.32 27.09 -13.55
C TYR A 71 13.37 27.55 -12.44
N PHE A 72 12.22 28.15 -12.80
CA PHE A 72 11.21 28.55 -11.84
C PHE A 72 10.71 27.37 -10.99
N THR A 73 10.37 26.24 -11.61
CA THR A 73 9.83 25.07 -10.89
C THR A 73 10.88 24.40 -10.01
N VAL A 74 12.15 24.40 -10.42
CA VAL A 74 13.27 23.88 -9.63
C VAL A 74 13.55 24.78 -8.42
N ASP A 75 13.69 26.09 -8.65
CA ASP A 75 13.97 27.08 -7.60
C ASP A 75 12.86 27.13 -6.54
N ASN A 76 11.61 26.86 -6.93
CA ASN A 76 10.45 26.81 -6.05
C ASN A 76 10.17 25.40 -5.51
N LYS A 77 11.09 24.43 -5.65
CA LYS A 77 11.00 23.08 -5.09
C LYS A 77 9.72 22.32 -5.48
N MET A 78 9.19 22.58 -6.68
CA MET A 78 7.91 22.00 -7.12
C MET A 78 8.01 20.54 -7.56
N HIS A 79 9.23 19.97 -7.60
CA HIS A 79 9.52 18.59 -8.01
C HIS A 79 9.57 17.61 -6.82
N TYR A 80 9.19 18.05 -5.62
CA TYR A 80 9.12 17.22 -4.45
C TYR A 80 7.68 16.84 -4.12
N ILE A 81 7.52 15.72 -3.42
CA ILE A 81 6.22 15.24 -2.94
C ILE A 81 5.63 16.28 -1.99
N HIS A 82 4.45 16.76 -2.31
CA HIS A 82 3.63 17.59 -1.43
C HIS A 82 2.58 16.72 -0.74
N GLN A 83 2.54 16.77 0.59
CA GLN A 83 1.58 16.00 1.38
C GLN A 83 0.95 16.86 2.47
N GLU A 84 -0.36 17.02 2.43
CA GLU A 84 -1.12 17.56 3.56
C GLU A 84 -1.47 16.42 4.53
N GLY A 85 -0.53 16.10 5.41
CA GLY A 85 -0.53 14.87 6.20
C GLY A 85 -1.81 14.61 7.00
N ARG A 86 -2.44 15.65 7.58
CA ARG A 86 -3.68 15.50 8.36
C ARG A 86 -4.85 15.05 7.49
N THR A 87 -5.03 15.66 6.34
CA THR A 87 -6.09 15.33 5.37
C THR A 87 -5.86 13.94 4.79
N VAL A 88 -4.64 13.68 4.29
CA VAL A 88 -4.25 12.36 3.76
C VAL A 88 -4.49 11.26 4.79
N PHE A 89 -4.07 11.46 6.04
CA PHE A 89 -4.29 10.51 7.13
C PHE A 89 -5.79 10.18 7.32
N LYS A 90 -6.64 11.21 7.39
CA LYS A 90 -8.09 11.03 7.59
C LYS A 90 -8.72 10.20 6.47
N TYR A 91 -8.38 10.53 5.22
CA TYR A 91 -8.89 9.77 4.06
C TYR A 91 -8.33 8.35 4.00
N ALA A 92 -7.06 8.16 4.31
CA ALA A 92 -6.44 6.83 4.32
C ALA A 92 -7.09 5.92 5.37
N VAL A 93 -7.26 6.41 6.62
CA VAL A 93 -7.91 5.64 7.69
C VAL A 93 -9.33 5.22 7.28
N SER A 94 -10.16 6.15 6.80
CA SER A 94 -11.54 5.83 6.43
C SER A 94 -11.58 4.87 5.23
N ASN A 95 -10.92 5.24 4.12
CA ASN A 95 -11.07 4.54 2.86
C ASN A 95 -10.40 3.16 2.85
N MET A 96 -9.21 3.01 3.45
CA MET A 96 -8.58 1.69 3.58
C MET A 96 -9.40 0.75 4.47
N SER A 97 -9.89 1.26 5.60
CA SER A 97 -10.71 0.47 6.50
C SER A 97 -12.01 0.01 5.84
N ASP A 98 -12.71 0.93 5.16
CA ASP A 98 -13.99 0.62 4.54
C ASP A 98 -13.84 -0.33 3.34
N VAL A 99 -12.82 -0.15 2.48
CA VAL A 99 -12.61 -1.03 1.33
C VAL A 99 -12.17 -2.44 1.76
N SER A 100 -11.41 -2.54 2.86
CA SER A 100 -11.01 -3.82 3.43
C SER A 100 -12.21 -4.59 4.00
N ALA A 101 -13.08 -3.91 4.72
CA ALA A 101 -14.33 -4.50 5.20
C ALA A 101 -15.25 -4.92 4.04
N ALA A 102 -15.37 -4.06 3.02
CA ALA A 102 -16.23 -4.33 1.87
C ALA A 102 -15.77 -5.56 1.05
N ILE A 103 -14.46 -5.74 0.84
CA ILE A 103 -13.98 -6.93 0.12
C ILE A 103 -14.15 -8.20 0.95
N ALA A 104 -13.96 -8.14 2.26
CA ALA A 104 -14.22 -9.26 3.16
C ALA A 104 -15.70 -9.67 3.13
N GLU A 105 -16.61 -8.72 3.32
CA GLU A 105 -18.05 -8.96 3.27
C GLU A 105 -18.49 -9.55 1.91
N LYS A 106 -18.02 -8.95 0.81
CA LYS A 106 -18.34 -9.42 -0.55
C LYS A 106 -17.96 -10.88 -0.80
N ASN A 107 -16.87 -11.34 -0.16
CA ASN A 107 -16.34 -12.69 -0.34
C ASN A 107 -16.67 -13.65 0.82
N GLY A 108 -17.56 -13.26 1.74
CA GLY A 108 -17.96 -14.07 2.88
C GLY A 108 -16.81 -14.32 3.88
N LEU A 109 -15.81 -13.45 3.88
CA LEU A 109 -14.72 -13.51 4.84
C LEU A 109 -15.11 -12.86 6.17
N THR A 110 -14.69 -13.48 7.24
CA THR A 110 -14.86 -13.01 8.62
C THR A 110 -13.51 -12.96 9.32
N LYS A 111 -13.44 -12.32 10.48
CA LYS A 111 -12.23 -12.30 11.31
C LYS A 111 -11.65 -13.69 11.62
N ASP A 112 -12.51 -14.71 11.62
CA ASP A 112 -12.12 -16.08 11.96
C ASP A 112 -11.42 -16.79 10.80
N ASN A 113 -11.83 -16.50 9.56
CA ASN A 113 -11.27 -17.12 8.36
C ASN A 113 -10.33 -16.23 7.54
N ILE A 114 -10.08 -14.99 7.97
CA ILE A 114 -8.97 -14.18 7.47
C ILE A 114 -7.70 -14.64 8.20
N ASP A 115 -6.70 -15.06 7.45
CA ASP A 115 -5.42 -15.47 8.00
C ASP A 115 -4.48 -14.29 8.17
N TRP A 116 -4.40 -13.41 7.14
CA TRP A 116 -3.52 -12.26 7.15
C TRP A 116 -4.15 -11.01 6.54
N ILE A 117 -3.80 -9.86 7.10
CA ILE A 117 -4.00 -8.53 6.48
C ILE A 117 -2.63 -7.93 6.19
N VAL A 118 -2.43 -7.48 4.96
CA VAL A 118 -1.22 -6.81 4.49
C VAL A 118 -1.58 -5.39 4.06
N PRO A 119 -1.54 -4.42 4.98
CA PRO A 119 -1.84 -3.03 4.66
C PRO A 119 -0.60 -2.33 4.09
N HIS A 120 -0.83 -1.31 3.28
CA HIS A 120 0.21 -0.38 2.89
C HIS A 120 0.93 0.21 4.10
N GLN A 121 2.26 0.14 4.12
CA GLN A 121 3.10 0.51 5.26
C GLN A 121 3.40 2.02 5.26
N ALA A 122 2.37 2.84 5.43
CA ALA A 122 2.51 4.31 5.44
C ALA A 122 2.59 4.92 6.84
N ASN A 123 1.83 4.38 7.78
CA ASN A 123 1.71 4.89 9.15
C ASN A 123 1.08 3.84 10.06
N MET A 124 1.71 3.55 11.20
CA MET A 124 1.23 2.54 12.15
C MET A 124 -0.22 2.76 12.59
N ARG A 125 -0.64 4.00 12.81
CA ARG A 125 -2.01 4.34 13.20
C ARG A 125 -3.06 4.02 12.12
N ILE A 126 -2.67 4.08 10.83
CA ILE A 126 -3.56 3.66 9.72
C ILE A 126 -3.68 2.14 9.73
N ILE A 127 -2.59 1.42 9.92
CA ILE A 127 -2.54 -0.04 10.01
C ILE A 127 -3.45 -0.53 11.15
N GLU A 128 -3.30 0.04 12.34
CA GLU A 128 -4.13 -0.27 13.51
C GLU A 128 -5.62 0.01 13.27
N ALA A 129 -5.94 1.11 12.58
CA ALA A 129 -7.33 1.45 12.24
C ALA A 129 -7.97 0.44 11.28
N VAL A 130 -7.21 -0.06 10.30
CA VAL A 130 -7.67 -1.14 9.39
C VAL A 130 -7.95 -2.42 10.20
N ALA A 131 -7.00 -2.84 11.03
CA ALA A 131 -7.15 -4.03 11.89
C ALA A 131 -8.40 -3.93 12.78
N HIS A 132 -8.58 -2.79 13.44
CA HIS A 132 -9.73 -2.51 14.30
C HIS A 132 -11.05 -2.57 13.53
N ARG A 133 -11.12 -1.95 12.33
CA ARG A 133 -12.32 -1.95 11.48
C ARG A 133 -12.70 -3.34 11.00
N MET A 134 -11.69 -4.20 10.76
CA MET A 134 -11.86 -5.58 10.35
C MET A 134 -12.12 -6.53 11.53
N GLU A 135 -12.04 -6.03 12.77
CA GLU A 135 -12.08 -6.84 14.00
C GLU A 135 -11.05 -7.97 14.03
N VAL A 136 -9.92 -7.77 13.33
CA VAL A 136 -8.82 -8.74 13.24
C VAL A 136 -7.73 -8.35 14.23
N PRO A 137 -7.21 -9.29 15.03
CA PRO A 137 -6.15 -9.00 15.98
C PRO A 137 -4.84 -8.66 15.26
N MET A 138 -4.00 -7.82 15.87
CA MET A 138 -2.75 -7.33 15.26
C MET A 138 -1.75 -8.44 14.94
N GLU A 139 -1.84 -9.60 15.57
CA GLU A 139 -1.03 -10.79 15.28
C GLU A 139 -1.27 -11.35 13.87
N LYS A 140 -2.42 -11.05 13.28
CA LYS A 140 -2.77 -11.38 11.89
C LYS A 140 -2.48 -10.24 10.90
N VAL A 141 -1.88 -9.15 11.34
CA VAL A 141 -1.51 -8.01 10.48
C VAL A 141 -0.01 -8.00 10.27
N LEU A 142 0.43 -8.07 9.02
CA LEU A 142 1.84 -8.03 8.70
C LEU A 142 2.33 -6.58 8.73
N VAL A 143 3.38 -6.31 9.49
CA VAL A 143 3.92 -4.96 9.74
C VAL A 143 5.44 -4.97 9.66
N ASP A 144 6.00 -4.18 8.73
CA ASP A 144 7.44 -4.01 8.52
C ASP A 144 7.87 -2.54 8.39
N ILE A 145 6.94 -1.62 8.61
CA ILE A 145 7.16 -0.16 8.47
C ILE A 145 8.38 0.34 9.26
N GLN A 146 8.71 -0.28 10.38
CA GLN A 146 9.86 0.07 11.20
C GLN A 146 11.21 -0.22 10.52
N HIS A 147 11.22 -1.08 9.51
CA HIS A 147 12.43 -1.45 8.78
C HIS A 147 12.65 -0.59 7.54
N TYR A 148 11.57 -0.32 6.79
CA TYR A 148 11.67 0.29 5.46
C TYR A 148 11.00 1.67 5.36
N GLY A 149 10.13 2.02 6.32
CA GLY A 149 9.27 3.19 6.19
C GLY A 149 8.23 3.01 5.06
N ASN A 150 7.79 4.13 4.50
CA ASN A 150 6.85 4.13 3.37
C ASN A 150 7.62 4.04 2.05
N THR A 151 7.73 2.85 1.48
CA THR A 151 8.32 2.59 0.16
C THR A 151 7.27 2.60 -0.97
N SER A 152 6.17 3.34 -0.79
CA SER A 152 5.07 3.49 -1.78
C SER A 152 4.60 2.15 -2.33
N ALA A 153 4.76 1.89 -3.63
CA ALA A 153 4.35 0.62 -4.26
C ALA A 153 5.14 -0.61 -3.76
N GLY A 154 6.34 -0.39 -3.22
CA GLY A 154 7.17 -1.45 -2.65
C GLY A 154 6.71 -1.98 -1.30
N THR A 155 5.82 -1.26 -0.56
CA THR A 155 5.48 -1.63 0.83
C THR A 155 4.80 -3.00 0.95
N LEU A 156 3.87 -3.32 0.09
CA LEU A 156 3.15 -4.60 0.14
C LEU A 156 4.06 -5.79 -0.21
N PRO A 157 4.82 -5.76 -1.33
CA PRO A 157 5.68 -6.88 -1.68
C PRO A 157 6.87 -7.06 -0.74
N LEU A 158 7.46 -5.99 -0.19
CA LEU A 158 8.52 -6.11 0.82
C LEU A 158 7.97 -6.75 2.10
N CYS A 159 6.78 -6.34 2.53
CA CYS A 159 6.12 -6.93 3.68
C CYS A 159 5.85 -8.44 3.47
N ILE A 160 5.42 -8.84 2.28
CA ILE A 160 5.28 -10.26 1.94
C ILE A 160 6.62 -10.98 1.99
N TRP A 161 7.67 -10.41 1.44
CA TRP A 161 9.02 -10.99 1.48
C TRP A 161 9.51 -11.24 2.91
N ASP A 162 9.34 -10.27 3.81
CA ASP A 162 9.78 -10.39 5.20
C ASP A 162 8.99 -11.43 6.01
N PHE A 163 7.75 -11.68 5.63
CA PHE A 163 6.86 -12.59 6.34
C PHE A 163 6.51 -13.86 5.55
N GLU A 164 7.14 -14.10 4.40
CA GLU A 164 6.80 -15.22 3.52
C GLU A 164 6.77 -16.58 4.24
N GLU A 165 7.70 -16.81 5.17
CA GLU A 165 7.77 -18.05 5.95
C GLU A 165 6.51 -18.35 6.79
N LYS A 166 5.73 -17.32 7.12
CA LYS A 166 4.48 -17.47 7.87
C LYS A 166 3.31 -17.86 7.00
N LEU A 167 3.41 -17.61 5.69
CA LEU A 167 2.32 -17.80 4.73
C LEU A 167 2.20 -19.26 4.34
N LYS A 168 0.98 -19.77 4.28
CA LYS A 168 0.68 -21.16 3.92
C LYS A 168 -0.23 -21.20 2.71
N LYS A 169 -0.09 -22.25 1.91
CA LYS A 169 -1.00 -22.50 0.79
C LYS A 169 -2.46 -22.56 1.30
N GLY A 170 -3.29 -21.72 0.70
CA GLY A 170 -4.71 -21.60 1.04
C GLY A 170 -5.05 -20.49 2.02
N ASP A 171 -4.06 -19.79 2.60
CA ASP A 171 -4.32 -18.65 3.49
C ASP A 171 -5.14 -17.57 2.79
N ASN A 172 -6.14 -17.05 3.47
CA ASN A 172 -6.95 -15.94 3.01
C ASN A 172 -6.28 -14.62 3.42
N ILE A 173 -5.75 -13.91 2.43
CA ILE A 173 -4.98 -12.67 2.63
C ILE A 173 -5.73 -11.48 2.03
N ILE A 174 -5.88 -10.40 2.79
CA ILE A 174 -6.38 -9.13 2.30
C ILE A 174 -5.24 -8.13 2.20
N PHE A 175 -4.92 -7.71 0.98
CA PHE A 175 -4.05 -6.58 0.70
C PHE A 175 -4.88 -5.31 0.65
N THR A 176 -4.41 -4.21 1.24
CA THR A 176 -5.10 -2.93 1.16
C THR A 176 -4.12 -1.77 1.10
N ALA A 177 -4.42 -0.79 0.26
CA ALA A 177 -3.56 0.37 0.05
C ALA A 177 -4.36 1.64 -0.21
N PHE A 178 -3.70 2.77 0.04
CA PHE A 178 -4.17 4.12 -0.27
C PHE A 178 -3.00 4.95 -0.79
N GLY A 179 -3.25 5.79 -1.77
CA GLY A 179 -2.23 6.63 -2.38
C GLY A 179 -2.76 7.92 -3.01
N ALA A 180 -1.85 8.60 -3.69
CA ALA A 180 -2.16 9.81 -4.44
C ALA A 180 -3.28 9.57 -5.45
N GLY A 181 -4.04 10.63 -5.69
CA GLY A 181 -5.18 10.60 -6.61
C GLY A 181 -6.40 11.33 -6.03
N PHE A 182 -7.12 10.98 -4.95
CA PHE A 182 -6.78 9.77 -4.19
C PHE A 182 -7.17 8.49 -4.91
N THR A 183 -6.37 7.45 -4.68
CA THR A 183 -6.70 6.10 -5.10
C THR A 183 -6.56 5.16 -3.90
N TRP A 184 -7.45 4.17 -3.80
CA TRP A 184 -7.36 3.15 -2.77
C TRP A 184 -7.99 1.85 -3.26
N GLY A 185 -7.66 0.77 -2.60
CA GLY A 185 -8.24 -0.51 -2.95
C GLY A 185 -7.88 -1.60 -1.96
N ALA A 186 -8.59 -2.70 -2.12
CA ALA A 186 -8.27 -3.96 -1.47
C ALA A 186 -8.34 -5.11 -2.47
N VAL A 187 -7.48 -6.09 -2.27
CA VAL A 187 -7.40 -7.32 -3.06
C VAL A 187 -7.47 -8.50 -2.11
N TYR A 188 -8.36 -9.42 -2.38
CA TYR A 188 -8.41 -10.71 -1.72
C TYR A 188 -7.61 -11.73 -2.50
N VAL A 189 -6.66 -12.34 -1.83
CA VAL A 189 -5.80 -13.39 -2.39
C VAL A 189 -5.93 -14.63 -1.53
N LYS A 190 -6.11 -15.77 -2.18
CA LYS A 190 -5.95 -17.08 -1.56
C LYS A 190 -4.54 -17.59 -1.90
N TRP A 191 -3.67 -17.66 -0.89
CA TRP A 191 -2.24 -17.83 -1.10
C TRP A 191 -1.88 -19.15 -1.79
N GLY A 192 -0.93 -19.13 -2.72
CA GLY A 192 -0.70 -20.23 -3.66
C GLY A 192 0.27 -21.32 -3.20
N TYR A 193 1.09 -21.07 -2.17
CA TYR A 193 2.16 -22.00 -1.77
C TYR A 193 2.53 -21.84 -0.29
N ASP A 194 3.25 -22.81 0.24
CA ASP A 194 3.84 -22.70 1.57
C ASP A 194 5.15 -21.91 1.49
N GLY A 195 5.25 -20.86 2.30
CA GLY A 195 6.47 -20.04 2.37
C GLY A 195 7.66 -20.87 2.83
N LYS A 196 8.82 -20.62 2.25
CA LYS A 196 10.07 -21.32 2.58
C LYS A 196 11.12 -20.30 2.98
N LYS A 197 11.93 -20.68 3.97
CA LYS A 197 13.20 -20.04 4.22
C LYS A 197 14.21 -20.53 3.20
N GLU A 198 14.88 -19.62 2.48
CA GLU A 198 16.12 -19.96 1.77
C GLU A 198 17.31 -19.97 2.71
#